data_1ca0de00aea45116c7e4857e8d6610fd
#
_entry.id   1ca0de00aea45116c7e4857e8d6610fd
#
_cell.length_a   1.000
_cell.length_b   1.000
_cell.length_c   1.000
_cell.angle_alpha   90.00
_cell.angle_beta   90.00
_cell.angle_gamma   90.00
#
_symmetry.space_group_name_H-M   'P 1'
#
loop_
_entity.id
_entity.type
_entity.pdbx_description
1 polymer ?
#
loop_
_entity_poly.entity_id
_entity_poly.type
_entity_poly.pdbx_seq_one_letter_code
_entity_poly.pdbx_strand_id
1 'polypeptide(L)'
;MATKTKRRRTKGRQMQVRKQRAAPQRPWWLYAGGAAAVVTLAVALALTVFHGGSGSGKKESAGLPDTPDYHSLLVNPSNSQKLMLGTHVGLYVSSDGGRHWRFDALSGDDAMNLARPAGATVWLAGHQVFMKSGDGGTTWSDVRPAGLPSLDIHGFTVDPRNASILYAAVAGQGLYRSGDGGRSFSLASDQVGANVMALAALPDGRILAGDMQQGLLESSDGGASWKQRLRAQVMGLAVNPSNPRRLLATGAGIALSTDGGRSWRSVLDLPDGAGPVAWARSNPQLAYAVGFNRTFYRSADGGKTWGAVG
;
A
#
# COMPACT_ATOMS: atom_id res chain seq x y z
N MET A 1 -64.27 67.06 26.39
CA MET A 1 -64.51 65.72 25.78
C MET A 1 -63.23 65.01 25.71
N ALA A 2 -62.97 64.02 26.55
CA ALA A 2 -61.71 63.32 26.64
C ALA A 2 -61.92 61.86 26.22
N THR A 3 -61.27 61.44 25.11
CA THR A 3 -61.40 60.10 24.60
C THR A 3 -60.24 59.23 25.16
N LYS A 4 -60.55 58.19 25.98
CA LYS A 4 -59.64 57.22 26.56
C LYS A 4 -59.25 56.19 25.50
N THR A 5 -57.97 56.11 25.14
CA THR A 5 -57.45 55.06 24.30
C THR A 5 -56.96 53.87 25.18
N LYS A 6 -57.57 52.71 24.96
CA LYS A 6 -57.26 51.44 25.64
C LYS A 6 -55.97 50.84 25.04
N ARG A 7 -54.90 50.73 25.80
CA ARG A 7 -53.70 49.92 25.43
C ARG A 7 -54.00 48.42 25.61
N ARG A 8 -53.97 47.65 24.53
CA ARG A 8 -53.96 46.18 24.59
C ARG A 8 -52.56 45.71 24.95
N ARG A 9 -52.37 44.99 26.01
CA ARG A 9 -51.15 44.23 26.38
C ARG A 9 -51.20 42.93 25.64
N THR A 10 -50.25 42.74 24.67
CA THR A 10 -49.93 41.46 24.07
C THR A 10 -49.01 40.68 25.00
N LYS A 11 -49.49 39.53 25.49
CA LYS A 11 -48.71 38.57 26.28
C LYS A 11 -47.71 37.89 25.32
N GLY A 12 -46.42 38.13 25.47
CA GLY A 12 -45.36 37.43 24.83
C GLY A 12 -45.31 35.97 25.33
N ARG A 13 -45.49 35.08 24.42
CA ARG A 13 -45.36 33.62 24.63
C ARG A 13 -43.87 33.32 24.64
N GLN A 14 -43.28 33.11 25.80
CA GLN A 14 -41.91 32.60 25.92
C GLN A 14 -41.87 31.16 25.40
N MET A 15 -41.19 30.97 24.27
CA MET A 15 -40.88 29.67 23.73
C MET A 15 -39.72 29.08 24.57
N GLN A 16 -40.02 28.06 25.39
CA GLN A 16 -39.01 27.29 26.08
C GLN A 16 -38.23 26.51 25.04
N VAL A 17 -37.00 26.91 24.80
CA VAL A 17 -36.02 26.14 24.03
C VAL A 17 -35.62 24.94 24.88
N ARG A 18 -36.17 23.79 24.53
CA ARG A 18 -35.80 22.49 25.08
C ARG A 18 -34.36 22.18 24.68
N LYS A 19 -33.41 22.38 25.61
CA LYS A 19 -32.02 21.91 25.40
C LYS A 19 -32.05 20.39 25.18
N GLN A 20 -31.89 19.95 23.94
CA GLN A 20 -31.57 18.58 23.66
C GLN A 20 -30.19 18.29 24.26
N ARG A 21 -30.15 17.41 25.24
CA ARG A 21 -28.89 16.84 25.75
C ARG A 21 -28.27 16.05 24.61
N ALA A 22 -27.12 16.50 24.11
CA ALA A 22 -26.28 15.72 23.21
C ALA A 22 -25.93 14.39 23.91
N ALA A 23 -26.16 13.30 23.21
CA ALA A 23 -25.72 11.98 23.66
C ALA A 23 -24.20 12.03 23.86
N PRO A 24 -23.64 11.35 24.90
CA PRO A 24 -22.21 11.32 25.11
C PRO A 24 -21.55 10.68 23.88
N GLN A 25 -20.71 11.44 23.20
CA GLN A 25 -19.87 10.91 22.15
C GLN A 25 -18.89 9.92 22.80
N ARG A 26 -19.01 8.64 22.44
CA ARG A 26 -18.05 7.63 22.89
C ARG A 26 -16.71 7.97 22.26
N PRO A 27 -15.61 7.99 23.04
CA PRO A 27 -14.31 8.36 22.53
C PRO A 27 -13.87 7.38 21.46
N TRP A 28 -13.36 7.88 20.35
CA TRP A 28 -12.96 7.16 19.14
C TRP A 28 -11.96 6.03 19.37
N TRP A 29 -11.18 6.10 20.45
CA TRP A 29 -10.21 5.06 20.83
C TRP A 29 -10.85 3.70 21.18
N LEU A 30 -12.17 3.64 21.44
CA LEU A 30 -12.90 2.38 21.67
C LEU A 30 -13.13 1.59 20.37
N TYR A 31 -12.95 2.20 19.18
CA TYR A 31 -13.07 1.54 17.88
C TYR A 31 -11.70 1.24 17.25
N ALA A 32 -10.62 1.83 17.76
CA ALA A 32 -9.25 1.53 17.33
C ALA A 32 -8.70 0.24 17.97
N GLY A 33 -9.38 -0.33 18.96
CA GLY A 33 -8.89 -1.48 19.73
C GLY A 33 -8.99 -2.84 19.03
N GLY A 34 -9.63 -2.96 17.87
CA GLY A 34 -9.83 -4.25 17.22
C GLY A 34 -8.71 -4.64 16.23
N ALA A 35 -8.14 -3.69 15.54
CA ALA A 35 -7.09 -3.95 14.55
C ALA A 35 -5.67 -3.78 15.12
N ALA A 36 -5.50 -2.85 16.09
CA ALA A 36 -4.21 -2.63 16.74
C ALA A 36 -3.80 -3.76 17.72
N ALA A 37 -4.77 -4.47 18.32
CA ALA A 37 -4.47 -5.53 19.29
C ALA A 37 -3.86 -6.79 18.66
N VAL A 38 -4.09 -7.05 17.38
CA VAL A 38 -3.49 -8.22 16.69
C VAL A 38 -2.05 -7.92 16.28
N VAL A 39 -1.72 -6.68 15.96
CA VAL A 39 -0.36 -6.27 15.56
C VAL A 39 0.57 -6.14 16.77
N THR A 40 0.08 -5.66 17.92
CA THR A 40 0.90 -5.47 19.12
C THR A 40 1.25 -6.77 19.85
N LEU A 41 0.46 -7.83 19.74
CA LEU A 41 0.80 -9.13 20.36
C LEU A 41 1.90 -9.88 19.59
N ALA A 42 2.02 -9.68 18.28
CA ALA A 42 3.10 -10.26 17.47
C ALA A 42 4.46 -9.60 17.75
N VAL A 43 4.49 -8.29 18.04
CA VAL A 43 5.71 -7.55 18.34
C VAL A 43 6.28 -7.89 19.73
N ALA A 44 5.42 -8.14 20.73
CA ALA A 44 5.88 -8.45 22.09
C ALA A 44 6.51 -9.86 22.22
N LEU A 45 6.16 -10.82 21.35
CA LEU A 45 6.75 -12.17 21.38
C LEU A 45 8.07 -12.27 20.61
N ALA A 46 8.33 -11.36 19.66
CA ALA A 46 9.56 -11.36 18.87
C ALA A 46 10.77 -10.77 19.61
N LEU A 47 10.56 -9.94 20.64
CA LEU A 47 11.66 -9.27 21.36
C LEU A 47 12.36 -10.15 22.41
N THR A 48 11.87 -11.35 22.71
CA THR A 48 12.48 -12.22 23.75
C THR A 48 13.41 -13.31 23.22
N VAL A 49 13.58 -13.46 21.90
CA VAL A 49 14.36 -14.58 21.32
C VAL A 49 15.68 -14.16 20.66
N PHE A 50 15.92 -12.87 20.42
CA PHE A 50 17.12 -12.42 19.71
C PHE A 50 18.10 -11.61 20.58
N HIS A 51 18.72 -12.27 21.59
CA HIS A 51 20.00 -11.81 22.15
C HIS A 51 20.96 -13.01 22.16
N GLY A 52 21.77 -13.08 21.12
CA GLY A 52 22.90 -14.01 21.12
C GLY A 52 23.42 -14.33 19.71
N GLY A 53 24.55 -13.76 19.34
CA GLY A 53 25.37 -14.31 18.29
C GLY A 53 25.76 -13.39 17.15
N SER A 54 26.81 -12.61 17.35
CA SER A 54 27.58 -11.98 16.28
C SER A 54 28.26 -13.04 15.42
N GLY A 55 27.79 -13.19 14.18
CA GLY A 55 28.43 -14.00 13.13
C GLY A 55 27.98 -13.50 11.78
N SER A 56 28.80 -12.72 11.08
CA SER A 56 28.51 -12.07 9.81
C SER A 56 28.59 -13.07 8.63
N GLY A 57 27.66 -14.00 8.57
CA GLY A 57 27.33 -14.73 7.36
C GLY A 57 25.87 -14.43 7.04
N LYS A 58 25.60 -13.70 5.93
CA LYS A 58 24.22 -13.51 5.44
C LYS A 58 23.65 -14.90 5.15
N LYS A 59 22.88 -15.47 6.09
CA LYS A 59 22.25 -16.80 5.92
C LYS A 59 21.26 -16.72 4.76
N GLU A 60 21.47 -17.55 3.77
CA GLU A 60 20.53 -17.80 2.70
C GLU A 60 19.52 -18.85 3.17
N SER A 61 18.22 -18.59 3.01
CA SER A 61 17.16 -19.54 3.29
C SER A 61 16.59 -20.12 2.02
N ALA A 62 16.37 -21.42 1.97
CA ALA A 62 15.55 -22.04 0.95
C ALA A 62 14.08 -21.61 1.16
N GLY A 63 13.43 -21.19 0.08
CA GLY A 63 12.08 -20.62 0.14
C GLY A 63 12.04 -19.22 0.76
N LEU A 64 10.83 -18.70 0.97
CA LEU A 64 10.61 -17.38 1.55
C LEU A 64 11.25 -17.25 2.95
N PRO A 65 11.78 -16.07 3.29
CA PRO A 65 12.33 -15.83 4.62
C PRO A 65 11.24 -15.95 5.70
N ASP A 66 11.65 -16.41 6.89
CA ASP A 66 10.77 -16.53 8.05
C ASP A 66 10.56 -15.14 8.67
N THR A 67 9.54 -14.43 8.20
CA THR A 67 9.16 -13.10 8.66
C THR A 67 7.67 -13.06 8.96
N PRO A 68 7.20 -12.12 9.81
CA PRO A 68 5.77 -11.99 10.11
C PRO A 68 4.91 -11.76 8.87
N ASP A 69 5.38 -10.90 7.96
CA ASP A 69 4.63 -10.43 6.79
C ASP A 69 5.52 -10.18 5.58
N TYR A 70 4.86 -10.12 4.40
CA TYR A 70 5.45 -9.78 3.11
C TYR A 70 4.64 -8.65 2.49
N HIS A 71 5.28 -7.50 2.24
CA HIS A 71 4.57 -6.28 1.86
C HIS A 71 4.80 -5.86 0.43
N SER A 72 6.02 -5.94 -0.06
CA SER A 72 6.36 -5.45 -1.39
C SER A 72 7.31 -6.39 -2.12
N LEU A 73 7.14 -6.44 -3.44
CA LEU A 73 7.96 -7.28 -4.31
C LEU A 73 8.40 -6.46 -5.53
N LEU A 74 9.69 -6.47 -5.81
CA LEU A 74 10.28 -5.80 -6.96
C LEU A 74 11.12 -6.77 -7.76
N VAL A 75 10.92 -6.81 -9.07
CA VAL A 75 11.74 -7.58 -10.00
C VAL A 75 12.77 -6.66 -10.64
N ASN A 76 14.03 -7.09 -10.68
CA ASN A 76 15.09 -6.34 -11.35
C ASN A 76 14.75 -6.19 -12.86
N PRO A 77 14.79 -4.96 -13.41
CA PRO A 77 14.33 -4.70 -14.77
C PRO A 77 15.17 -5.38 -15.86
N SER A 78 16.44 -5.71 -15.58
CA SER A 78 17.36 -6.33 -16.54
C SER A 78 17.55 -7.84 -16.32
N ASN A 79 17.16 -8.34 -15.13
CA ASN A 79 17.31 -9.76 -14.80
C ASN A 79 16.12 -10.22 -13.93
N SER A 80 15.20 -10.95 -14.53
CA SER A 80 14.00 -11.45 -13.87
C SER A 80 14.25 -12.47 -12.75
N GLN A 81 15.46 -13.02 -12.63
CA GLN A 81 15.83 -13.89 -11.52
C GLN A 81 16.25 -13.12 -10.27
N LYS A 82 16.57 -11.82 -10.41
CA LYS A 82 16.91 -10.96 -9.27
C LYS A 82 15.65 -10.28 -8.73
N LEU A 83 15.34 -10.56 -7.48
CA LEU A 83 14.15 -10.07 -6.80
C LEU A 83 14.53 -9.34 -5.51
N MET A 84 13.69 -8.41 -5.10
CA MET A 84 13.75 -7.72 -3.82
C MET A 84 12.39 -7.83 -3.15
N LEU A 85 12.37 -8.25 -1.88
CA LEU A 85 11.19 -8.48 -1.07
C LEU A 85 11.26 -7.60 0.18
N GLY A 86 10.27 -6.73 0.34
CA GLY A 86 10.09 -5.92 1.53
C GLY A 86 9.22 -6.63 2.55
N THR A 87 9.63 -6.55 3.79
CA THR A 87 8.99 -7.18 4.95
C THR A 87 8.95 -6.20 6.13
N HIS A 88 8.27 -6.54 7.23
CA HIS A 88 8.31 -5.76 8.48
C HIS A 88 9.70 -5.64 9.11
N VAL A 89 10.64 -6.50 8.75
CA VAL A 89 11.95 -6.55 9.40
C VAL A 89 13.11 -6.18 8.48
N GLY A 90 12.79 -5.66 7.29
CA GLY A 90 13.78 -5.19 6.32
C GLY A 90 13.63 -5.78 4.92
N LEU A 91 14.71 -5.69 4.15
CA LEU A 91 14.78 -6.12 2.76
C LEU A 91 15.48 -7.47 2.63
N TYR A 92 14.91 -8.33 1.81
CA TYR A 92 15.51 -9.58 1.35
C TYR A 92 15.69 -9.56 -0.16
N VAL A 93 16.70 -10.26 -0.63
CA VAL A 93 16.97 -10.40 -2.08
C VAL A 93 17.12 -11.86 -2.45
N SER A 94 16.68 -12.17 -3.68
CA SER A 94 16.93 -13.43 -4.35
C SER A 94 17.68 -13.19 -5.65
N SER A 95 18.54 -14.12 -6.04
CA SER A 95 19.27 -14.11 -7.32
C SER A 95 18.88 -15.23 -8.27
N ASP A 96 17.96 -16.11 -7.86
CA ASP A 96 17.58 -17.34 -8.54
C ASP A 96 16.08 -17.51 -8.76
N GLY A 97 15.37 -16.40 -8.83
CA GLY A 97 13.93 -16.37 -9.11
C GLY A 97 13.05 -16.75 -7.92
N GLY A 98 13.56 -16.53 -6.72
CA GLY A 98 12.82 -16.72 -5.48
C GLY A 98 12.96 -18.08 -4.82
N ARG A 99 13.90 -18.92 -5.30
CA ARG A 99 14.19 -20.23 -4.66
C ARG A 99 14.92 -20.08 -3.34
N HIS A 100 15.90 -19.15 -3.32
CA HIS A 100 16.64 -18.81 -2.11
C HIS A 100 16.59 -17.31 -1.86
N TRP A 101 16.53 -16.94 -0.58
CA TRP A 101 16.49 -15.56 -0.14
C TRP A 101 17.54 -15.30 0.92
N ARG A 102 18.15 -14.13 0.88
CA ARG A 102 19.06 -13.66 1.90
C ARG A 102 18.64 -12.28 2.38
N PHE A 103 18.84 -12.01 3.66
CA PHE A 103 18.70 -10.67 4.20
C PHE A 103 19.73 -9.73 3.54
N ASP A 104 19.29 -8.55 3.13
CA ASP A 104 20.13 -7.59 2.41
C ASP A 104 20.40 -6.32 3.19
N ALA A 105 19.38 -5.59 3.58
CA ALA A 105 19.50 -4.27 4.17
C ALA A 105 18.31 -3.90 5.04
N LEU A 106 18.43 -2.77 5.76
CA LEU A 106 17.35 -2.10 6.49
C LEU A 106 16.78 -2.97 7.63
N SER A 107 17.68 -3.48 8.48
CA SER A 107 17.29 -4.29 9.64
C SER A 107 16.43 -3.50 10.62
N GLY A 108 15.20 -3.96 10.83
CA GLY A 108 14.24 -3.33 11.73
C GLY A 108 13.38 -2.24 11.08
N ASP A 109 13.57 -1.95 9.79
CA ASP A 109 12.71 -1.03 9.05
C ASP A 109 11.61 -1.79 8.33
N ASP A 110 10.41 -1.23 8.34
CA ASP A 110 9.25 -1.80 7.67
C ASP A 110 9.18 -1.38 6.19
N ALA A 111 9.59 -2.28 5.30
CA ALA A 111 9.63 -2.05 3.86
C ALA A 111 8.30 -2.35 3.17
N MET A 112 7.25 -1.58 3.48
CA MET A 112 5.91 -1.82 2.96
C MET A 112 5.79 -1.64 1.44
N ASN A 113 6.51 -0.70 0.86
CA ASN A 113 6.38 -0.38 -0.56
C ASN A 113 7.74 -0.25 -1.22
N LEU A 114 7.92 -0.92 -2.34
CA LEU A 114 9.04 -0.77 -3.25
C LEU A 114 8.53 -0.26 -4.60
N ALA A 115 9.04 0.86 -5.06
CA ALA A 115 8.68 1.43 -6.36
C ALA A 115 9.92 1.76 -7.19
N ARG A 116 9.90 1.37 -8.46
CA ARG A 116 10.97 1.67 -9.42
C ARG A 116 10.39 2.39 -10.63
N PRO A 117 10.56 3.71 -10.74
CA PRO A 117 10.07 4.47 -11.89
C PRO A 117 10.83 4.11 -13.18
N ALA A 118 12.10 4.41 -13.23
CA ALA A 118 12.99 4.13 -14.36
C ALA A 118 14.45 4.08 -13.88
N GLY A 119 15.32 3.47 -14.69
CA GLY A 119 16.75 3.40 -14.41
C GLY A 119 17.07 2.63 -13.13
N ALA A 120 18.08 3.14 -12.40
CA ALA A 120 18.55 2.55 -11.17
C ALA A 120 17.83 3.08 -9.92
N THR A 121 16.95 4.09 -10.05
CA THR A 121 16.24 4.64 -8.90
C THR A 121 15.25 3.64 -8.32
N VAL A 122 15.30 3.43 -7.01
CA VAL A 122 14.31 2.67 -6.23
C VAL A 122 13.87 3.53 -5.05
N TRP A 123 12.58 3.54 -4.81
CA TRP A 123 11.97 4.13 -3.62
C TRP A 123 11.51 3.03 -2.68
N LEU A 124 11.63 3.30 -1.39
CA LEU A 124 11.10 2.50 -0.31
C LEU A 124 10.28 3.40 0.61
N ALA A 125 9.07 2.97 0.93
CA ALA A 125 8.18 3.65 1.85
C ALA A 125 7.51 2.63 2.79
N GLY A 126 7.31 3.00 4.05
CA GLY A 126 6.68 2.13 5.04
C GLY A 126 6.40 2.85 6.36
N HIS A 127 6.34 2.11 7.46
CA HIS A 127 6.14 2.70 8.78
C HIS A 127 7.40 3.43 9.23
N GLN A 128 7.30 4.77 9.34
CA GLN A 128 8.39 5.67 9.77
C GLN A 128 9.64 5.63 8.87
N VAL A 129 9.54 5.04 7.69
CA VAL A 129 10.64 4.93 6.74
C VAL A 129 10.24 5.48 5.36
N PHE A 130 11.08 6.35 4.81
CA PHE A 130 10.96 6.82 3.44
C PHE A 130 12.36 7.03 2.88
N MET A 131 12.75 6.19 1.94
CA MET A 131 14.12 6.09 1.45
C MET A 131 14.19 6.08 -0.07
N LYS A 132 15.35 6.46 -0.58
CA LYS A 132 15.67 6.42 -2.00
C LYS A 132 17.03 5.80 -2.23
N SER A 133 17.11 4.93 -3.21
CA SER A 133 18.34 4.39 -3.78
C SER A 133 18.55 4.96 -5.18
N GLY A 134 19.79 5.25 -5.53
CA GLY A 134 20.22 5.66 -6.88
C GLY A 134 20.90 4.54 -7.67
N ASP A 135 21.17 3.38 -7.06
CA ASP A 135 22.01 2.30 -7.55
C ASP A 135 21.30 0.92 -7.60
N GLY A 136 19.98 0.95 -7.68
CA GLY A 136 19.17 -0.26 -7.83
C GLY A 136 18.83 -0.96 -6.52
N GLY A 137 18.98 -0.30 -5.38
CA GLY A 137 18.70 -0.82 -4.05
C GLY A 137 19.93 -1.35 -3.32
N THR A 138 21.14 -1.02 -3.79
CA THR A 138 22.39 -1.41 -3.11
C THR A 138 22.70 -0.50 -1.94
N THR A 139 22.55 0.81 -2.13
CA THR A 139 22.67 1.81 -1.06
C THR A 139 21.39 2.63 -0.93
N TRP A 140 21.10 3.07 0.29
CA TRP A 140 19.87 3.79 0.62
C TRP A 140 20.17 5.08 1.35
N SER A 141 19.37 6.10 1.07
CA SER A 141 19.42 7.39 1.74
C SER A 141 18.04 7.78 2.22
N ASP A 142 17.94 8.27 3.45
CA ASP A 142 16.71 8.81 4.01
C ASP A 142 16.22 10.00 3.18
N VAL A 143 14.91 10.05 3.00
CA VAL A 143 14.22 11.19 2.43
C VAL A 143 13.27 11.76 3.48
N ARG A 144 13.36 13.07 3.70
CA ARG A 144 12.48 13.79 4.63
C ARG A 144 11.73 14.88 3.87
N PRO A 145 10.62 14.51 3.23
CA PRO A 145 9.86 15.44 2.42
C PRO A 145 9.13 16.47 3.28
N ALA A 146 8.94 17.66 2.77
CA ALA A 146 8.00 18.62 3.35
C ALA A 146 6.55 18.20 3.03
N GLY A 147 5.61 18.56 3.90
CA GLY A 147 4.17 18.47 3.62
C GLY A 147 3.53 17.09 3.80
N LEU A 148 4.27 16.04 4.16
CA LEU A 148 3.67 14.81 4.67
C LEU A 148 3.38 14.96 6.17
N PRO A 149 2.18 14.58 6.64
CA PRO A 149 1.83 14.68 8.06
C PRO A 149 2.54 13.61 8.91
N SER A 150 2.89 12.48 8.30
CA SER A 150 3.69 11.41 8.89
C SER A 150 4.36 10.58 7.78
N LEU A 151 5.30 9.72 8.16
CA LEU A 151 5.90 8.71 7.28
C LEU A 151 5.23 7.32 7.44
N ASP A 152 4.00 7.28 7.92
CA ASP A 152 3.20 6.05 7.98
C ASP A 152 2.52 5.82 6.62
N ILE A 153 3.29 5.30 5.65
CA ILE A 153 2.94 5.22 4.24
C ILE A 153 2.59 3.78 3.88
N HIS A 154 1.29 3.50 3.74
CA HIS A 154 0.79 2.16 3.43
C HIS A 154 0.69 1.87 1.93
N GLY A 155 0.52 2.88 1.09
CA GLY A 155 0.53 2.74 -0.36
C GLY A 155 1.45 3.77 -0.99
N PHE A 156 2.30 3.35 -1.94
CA PHE A 156 3.23 4.25 -2.61
C PHE A 156 3.42 3.85 -4.08
N THR A 157 3.44 4.85 -4.96
CA THR A 157 3.73 4.64 -6.38
C THR A 157 4.36 5.87 -7.02
N VAL A 158 5.03 5.66 -8.16
CA VAL A 158 5.59 6.72 -9.00
C VAL A 158 4.90 6.68 -10.36
N ASP A 159 4.55 7.84 -10.92
CA ASP A 159 3.96 7.93 -12.25
C ASP A 159 4.97 7.42 -13.30
N PRO A 160 4.63 6.40 -14.09
CA PRO A 160 5.56 5.81 -15.06
C PRO A 160 5.93 6.75 -16.21
N ARG A 161 5.19 7.85 -16.41
CA ARG A 161 5.44 8.85 -17.45
C ARG A 161 6.34 9.97 -16.96
N ASN A 162 6.32 10.23 -15.63
CA ASN A 162 7.06 11.33 -15.03
C ASN A 162 7.53 10.94 -13.62
N ALA A 163 8.80 10.61 -13.48
CA ALA A 163 9.41 10.21 -12.21
C ALA A 163 9.43 11.31 -11.13
N SER A 164 9.04 12.54 -11.47
CA SER A 164 8.84 13.62 -10.48
C SER A 164 7.47 13.57 -9.82
N ILE A 165 6.52 12.80 -10.36
CA ILE A 165 5.18 12.66 -9.79
C ILE A 165 5.14 11.38 -8.95
N LEU A 166 4.92 11.55 -7.65
CA LEU A 166 4.80 10.46 -6.68
C LEU A 166 3.46 10.57 -5.96
N TYR A 167 2.96 9.43 -5.53
CA TYR A 167 1.75 9.33 -4.70
C TYR A 167 2.03 8.49 -3.46
N ALA A 168 1.61 8.99 -2.30
CA ALA A 168 1.75 8.35 -1.01
C ALA A 168 0.40 8.33 -0.28
N ALA A 169 -0.11 7.16 0.01
CA ALA A 169 -1.27 6.97 0.87
C ALA A 169 -0.78 6.89 2.33
N VAL A 170 -1.00 7.97 3.07
CA VAL A 170 -0.61 8.10 4.48
C VAL A 170 -1.75 7.60 5.35
N ALA A 171 -1.46 6.65 6.23
CA ALA A 171 -2.45 5.99 7.07
C ALA A 171 -3.31 6.99 7.86
N GLY A 172 -4.62 6.90 7.69
CA GLY A 172 -5.57 7.78 8.36
C GLY A 172 -5.55 9.26 7.95
N GLN A 173 -4.69 9.67 6.99
CA GLN A 173 -4.47 11.07 6.64
C GLN A 173 -4.84 11.40 5.18
N GLY A 174 -4.94 10.39 4.30
CA GLY A 174 -5.31 10.58 2.90
C GLY A 174 -4.22 10.25 1.90
N LEU A 175 -4.49 10.57 0.63
CA LEU A 175 -3.54 10.46 -0.47
C LEU A 175 -2.81 11.79 -0.66
N TYR A 176 -1.50 11.73 -0.68
CA TYR A 176 -0.60 12.86 -0.92
C TYR A 176 0.08 12.70 -2.27
N ARG A 177 0.33 13.82 -2.95
CA ARG A 177 1.00 13.89 -4.24
C ARG A 177 2.22 14.80 -4.19
N SER A 178 3.32 14.34 -4.73
CA SER A 178 4.49 15.14 -5.07
C SER A 178 4.51 15.43 -6.57
N GLY A 179 5.00 16.59 -6.95
CA GLY A 179 5.29 16.99 -8.33
C GLY A 179 6.76 17.32 -8.57
N ASP A 180 7.61 17.19 -7.55
CA ASP A 180 8.99 17.66 -7.52
C ASP A 180 10.02 16.55 -7.21
N GLY A 181 9.62 15.28 -7.40
CA GLY A 181 10.50 14.14 -7.19
C GLY A 181 10.65 13.77 -5.71
N GLY A 182 9.60 13.98 -4.91
CA GLY A 182 9.53 13.57 -3.52
C GLY A 182 10.15 14.55 -2.53
N ARG A 183 10.45 15.79 -2.94
CA ARG A 183 10.95 16.83 -2.03
C ARG A 183 9.84 17.41 -1.18
N SER A 184 8.65 17.57 -1.77
CA SER A 184 7.46 18.02 -1.07
C SER A 184 6.23 17.29 -1.54
N PHE A 185 5.23 17.20 -0.66
CA PHE A 185 3.94 16.60 -0.94
C PHE A 185 2.81 17.53 -0.50
N SER A 186 1.69 17.43 -1.19
CA SER A 186 0.43 18.10 -0.83
C SER A 186 -0.71 17.10 -0.84
N LEU A 187 -1.72 17.33 -0.01
CA LEU A 187 -2.93 16.50 0.02
C LEU A 187 -3.61 16.55 -1.35
N ALA A 188 -3.81 15.39 -1.96
CA ALA A 188 -4.55 15.23 -3.20
C ALA A 188 -6.00 14.81 -2.92
N SER A 189 -6.24 13.98 -1.89
CA SER A 189 -7.58 13.53 -1.50
C SER A 189 -7.59 13.00 -0.07
N ASP A 190 -8.67 13.28 0.65
CA ASP A 190 -9.01 12.69 1.96
C ASP A 190 -9.97 11.49 1.86
N GLN A 191 -10.44 11.16 0.64
CA GLN A 191 -11.38 10.07 0.38
C GLN A 191 -10.75 8.67 0.45
N VAL A 192 -9.43 8.58 0.28
CA VAL A 192 -8.65 7.34 0.31
C VAL A 192 -7.41 7.55 1.17
N GLY A 193 -6.83 6.47 1.68
CA GLY A 193 -5.59 6.51 2.44
C GLY A 193 -5.61 5.71 3.73
N ALA A 194 -6.74 5.62 4.42
CA ALA A 194 -6.82 4.95 5.73
C ALA A 194 -6.50 3.45 5.66
N ASN A 195 -6.94 2.76 4.59
CA ASN A 195 -6.82 1.32 4.44
C ASN A 195 -6.22 0.91 3.09
N VAL A 196 -5.52 1.84 2.42
CA VAL A 196 -4.88 1.58 1.12
C VAL A 196 -3.60 0.80 1.35
N MET A 197 -3.53 -0.41 0.79
CA MET A 197 -2.36 -1.30 0.88
C MET A 197 -1.55 -1.34 -0.41
N ALA A 198 -2.12 -0.87 -1.52
CA ALA A 198 -1.44 -0.86 -2.81
C ALA A 198 -1.84 0.36 -3.64
N LEU A 199 -0.88 0.98 -4.29
CA LEU A 199 -1.10 2.01 -5.29
C LEU A 199 -0.42 1.62 -6.60
N ALA A 200 -1.08 1.90 -7.72
CA ALA A 200 -0.51 1.73 -9.05
C ALA A 200 -0.89 2.91 -9.95
N ALA A 201 0.10 3.66 -10.42
CA ALA A 201 -0.08 4.66 -11.45
C ALA A 201 0.06 4.01 -12.84
N LEU A 202 -0.86 4.33 -13.75
CA LEU A 202 -0.92 3.79 -15.09
C LEU A 202 -0.38 4.80 -16.13
N PRO A 203 0.15 4.31 -17.28
CA PRO A 203 0.63 5.20 -18.33
C PRO A 203 -0.44 6.09 -18.98
N ASP A 204 -1.73 5.78 -18.81
CA ASP A 204 -2.84 6.61 -19.29
C ASP A 204 -3.26 7.71 -18.29
N GLY A 205 -2.57 7.81 -17.15
CA GLY A 205 -2.80 8.84 -16.13
C GLY A 205 -3.76 8.44 -15.03
N ARG A 206 -4.37 7.27 -15.12
CA ARG A 206 -5.19 6.72 -14.03
C ARG A 206 -4.31 6.27 -12.86
N ILE A 207 -4.91 6.29 -11.67
CA ILE A 207 -4.35 5.73 -10.45
C ILE A 207 -5.32 4.69 -9.94
N LEU A 208 -4.80 3.52 -9.58
CA LEU A 208 -5.55 2.50 -8.89
C LEU A 208 -5.10 2.45 -7.42
N ALA A 209 -6.05 2.33 -6.51
CA ALA A 209 -5.81 2.13 -5.09
C ALA A 209 -6.49 0.84 -4.65
N GLY A 210 -5.72 -0.08 -4.11
CA GLY A 210 -6.19 -1.28 -3.44
C GLY A 210 -6.46 -0.97 -1.98
N ASP A 211 -7.72 -1.03 -1.58
CA ASP A 211 -8.19 -0.72 -0.24
C ASP A 211 -8.78 -1.98 0.40
N MET A 212 -8.46 -2.22 1.67
CA MET A 212 -8.91 -3.40 2.41
C MET A 212 -10.42 -3.41 2.67
N GLN A 213 -11.07 -2.25 2.71
CA GLN A 213 -12.50 -2.11 3.01
C GLN A 213 -13.31 -1.74 1.78
N GLN A 214 -12.81 -0.82 0.97
CA GLN A 214 -13.52 -0.31 -0.21
C GLN A 214 -13.23 -1.11 -1.49
N GLY A 215 -12.21 -1.97 -1.46
CA GLY A 215 -11.78 -2.75 -2.61
C GLY A 215 -10.92 -1.96 -3.60
N LEU A 216 -11.09 -2.18 -4.90
CA LEU A 216 -10.33 -1.47 -5.90
C LEU A 216 -11.00 -0.14 -6.26
N LEU A 217 -10.28 0.93 -6.08
CA LEU A 217 -10.67 2.29 -6.42
C LEU A 217 -9.83 2.80 -7.61
N GLU A 218 -10.41 3.65 -8.44
CA GLU A 218 -9.76 4.27 -9.59
C GLU A 218 -9.98 5.78 -9.57
N SER A 219 -8.91 6.54 -9.77
CA SER A 219 -8.92 7.96 -10.06
C SER A 219 -8.43 8.21 -11.48
N SER A 220 -9.03 9.20 -12.17
CA SER A 220 -8.60 9.68 -13.50
C SER A 220 -8.19 11.17 -13.49
N ASP A 221 -8.15 11.80 -12.33
CA ASP A 221 -7.91 13.24 -12.14
C ASP A 221 -6.74 13.51 -11.16
N GLY A 222 -5.77 12.59 -11.13
CA GLY A 222 -4.58 12.75 -10.30
C GLY A 222 -4.78 12.46 -8.82
N GLY A 223 -5.84 11.71 -8.48
CA GLY A 223 -6.15 11.30 -7.11
C GLY A 223 -7.17 12.20 -6.42
N ALA A 224 -7.74 13.20 -7.11
CA ALA A 224 -8.70 14.12 -6.49
C ALA A 224 -10.07 13.49 -6.24
N SER A 225 -10.54 12.63 -7.16
CA SER A 225 -11.78 11.87 -6.98
C SER A 225 -11.61 10.39 -7.32
N TRP A 226 -12.47 9.55 -6.75
CA TRP A 226 -12.33 8.11 -6.81
C TRP A 226 -13.64 7.40 -7.15
N LYS A 227 -13.53 6.33 -7.95
CA LYS A 227 -14.63 5.47 -8.32
C LYS A 227 -14.29 4.02 -7.97
N GLN A 228 -15.19 3.34 -7.25
CA GLN A 228 -15.04 1.92 -6.95
C GLN A 228 -15.19 1.08 -8.23
N ARG A 229 -14.24 0.18 -8.46
CA ARG A 229 -14.19 -0.75 -9.60
C ARG A 229 -14.45 -2.19 -9.23
N LEU A 230 -14.03 -2.61 -8.04
CA LEU A 230 -14.20 -3.97 -7.53
C LEU A 230 -14.48 -3.93 -6.04
N ARG A 231 -15.48 -4.69 -5.58
CA ARG A 231 -15.82 -4.84 -4.16
C ARG A 231 -15.14 -6.07 -3.56
N ALA A 232 -13.84 -6.16 -3.67
CA ALA A 232 -13.06 -7.22 -3.06
C ALA A 232 -11.82 -6.60 -2.44
N GLN A 233 -11.40 -7.10 -1.29
CA GLN A 233 -10.16 -6.69 -0.64
C GLN A 233 -8.98 -6.80 -1.62
N VAL A 234 -8.18 -5.75 -1.74
CA VAL A 234 -7.00 -5.71 -2.60
C VAL A 234 -5.78 -5.36 -1.78
N MET A 235 -4.83 -6.29 -1.74
CA MET A 235 -3.59 -6.21 -0.96
C MET A 235 -2.36 -5.88 -1.81
N GLY A 236 -2.41 -6.20 -3.11
CA GLY A 236 -1.33 -5.91 -4.05
C GLY A 236 -1.85 -5.60 -5.44
N LEU A 237 -1.13 -4.75 -6.15
CA LEU A 237 -1.43 -4.33 -7.52
C LEU A 237 -0.15 -4.32 -8.36
N ALA A 238 -0.22 -4.87 -9.57
CA ALA A 238 0.87 -4.78 -10.53
C ALA A 238 0.36 -4.50 -11.94
N VAL A 239 1.01 -3.53 -12.61
CA VAL A 239 0.74 -3.17 -14.02
C VAL A 239 1.78 -3.86 -14.90
N ASN A 240 1.32 -4.57 -15.94
CA ASN A 240 2.25 -5.18 -16.89
C ASN A 240 3.01 -4.10 -17.67
N PRO A 241 4.35 -4.13 -17.66
CA PRO A 241 5.17 -3.04 -18.19
C PRO A 241 5.08 -2.88 -19.70
N SER A 242 4.69 -3.94 -20.44
CA SER A 242 4.56 -3.92 -21.91
C SER A 242 3.11 -3.82 -22.38
N ASN A 243 2.14 -4.09 -21.50
CA ASN A 243 0.73 -3.98 -21.81
C ASN A 243 -0.06 -3.47 -20.59
N PRO A 244 -0.22 -2.16 -20.45
CA PRO A 244 -0.90 -1.56 -19.29
C PRO A 244 -2.39 -1.94 -19.14
N ARG A 245 -2.99 -2.58 -20.16
CA ARG A 245 -4.32 -3.18 -20.02
C ARG A 245 -4.31 -4.46 -19.21
N ARG A 246 -3.14 -5.06 -18.99
CA ARG A 246 -2.92 -6.26 -18.20
C ARG A 246 -2.51 -5.88 -16.79
N LEU A 247 -3.32 -6.26 -15.83
CA LEU A 247 -3.12 -5.95 -14.42
C LEU A 247 -3.27 -7.21 -13.57
N LEU A 248 -2.52 -7.29 -12.50
CA LEU A 248 -2.71 -8.28 -11.44
C LEU A 248 -3.16 -7.56 -10.18
N ALA A 249 -4.12 -8.16 -9.50
CA ALA A 249 -4.52 -7.79 -8.15
C ALA A 249 -4.46 -9.03 -7.25
N THR A 250 -4.06 -8.82 -6.01
CA THR A 250 -4.03 -9.87 -4.99
C THR A 250 -4.93 -9.49 -3.81
N GLY A 251 -5.41 -10.50 -3.09
CA GLY A 251 -6.31 -10.40 -1.95
C GLY A 251 -6.67 -11.82 -1.53
N ALA A 252 -7.90 -12.28 -1.73
CA ALA A 252 -8.33 -13.67 -1.51
C ALA A 252 -7.69 -14.69 -2.48
N GLY A 253 -6.71 -14.27 -3.25
CA GLY A 253 -5.99 -15.02 -4.26
C GLY A 253 -5.36 -14.07 -5.27
N ILE A 254 -5.20 -14.53 -6.51
CA ILE A 254 -4.65 -13.72 -7.60
C ILE A 254 -5.73 -13.54 -8.67
N ALA A 255 -5.99 -12.30 -9.05
CA ALA A 255 -6.91 -11.94 -10.13
C ALA A 255 -6.16 -11.23 -11.27
N LEU A 256 -6.57 -11.51 -12.50
CA LEU A 256 -6.05 -10.91 -13.73
C LEU A 256 -7.13 -10.06 -14.41
N SER A 257 -6.77 -8.83 -14.74
CA SER A 257 -7.49 -8.00 -15.71
C SER A 257 -6.73 -7.98 -17.04
N THR A 258 -7.46 -7.92 -18.17
CA THR A 258 -6.90 -7.75 -19.51
C THR A 258 -7.48 -6.53 -20.24
N ASP A 259 -8.29 -5.73 -19.55
CA ASP A 259 -9.00 -4.58 -20.10
C ASP A 259 -8.70 -3.27 -19.33
N GLY A 260 -7.61 -3.24 -18.58
CA GLY A 260 -7.16 -2.07 -17.84
C GLY A 260 -7.88 -1.87 -16.52
N GLY A 261 -8.26 -2.96 -15.87
CA GLY A 261 -8.89 -2.95 -14.55
C GLY A 261 -10.41 -2.78 -14.57
N ARG A 262 -11.05 -2.86 -15.76
CA ARG A 262 -12.51 -2.75 -15.88
C ARG A 262 -13.22 -4.04 -15.46
N SER A 263 -12.63 -5.18 -15.79
CA SER A 263 -13.08 -6.50 -15.34
C SER A 263 -11.93 -7.36 -14.84
N TRP A 264 -12.24 -8.29 -13.96
CA TRP A 264 -11.27 -9.14 -13.28
C TRP A 264 -11.77 -10.59 -13.27
N ARG A 265 -10.85 -11.53 -13.42
CA ARG A 265 -11.12 -12.96 -13.23
C ARG A 265 -10.11 -13.55 -12.25
N SER A 266 -10.54 -14.44 -11.36
CA SER A 266 -9.63 -15.24 -10.55
C SER A 266 -8.79 -16.14 -11.46
N VAL A 267 -7.49 -16.23 -11.18
CA VAL A 267 -6.53 -17.09 -11.85
C VAL A 267 -5.80 -18.01 -10.88
N LEU A 268 -5.89 -17.74 -9.58
CA LEU A 268 -5.49 -18.61 -8.50
C LEU A 268 -6.26 -18.24 -7.24
N ASP A 269 -7.01 -19.17 -6.69
CA ASP A 269 -7.67 -19.00 -5.40
C ASP A 269 -6.74 -19.46 -4.29
N LEU A 270 -6.59 -18.65 -3.25
CA LEU A 270 -5.73 -18.93 -2.09
C LEU A 270 -6.53 -18.68 -0.82
N PRO A 271 -6.87 -19.73 -0.06
CA PRO A 271 -7.67 -19.57 1.16
C PRO A 271 -7.09 -18.59 2.18
N ASP A 272 -5.76 -18.57 2.30
CA ASP A 272 -5.06 -17.64 3.19
C ASP A 272 -4.83 -16.26 2.54
N GLY A 273 -5.12 -16.12 1.25
CA GLY A 273 -4.89 -14.90 0.49
C GLY A 273 -3.47 -14.75 -0.06
N ALA A 274 -3.25 -13.61 -0.74
CA ALA A 274 -1.96 -13.22 -1.28
C ALA A 274 -1.70 -11.72 -1.07
N GLY A 275 -0.43 -11.39 -0.85
CA GLY A 275 0.08 -10.04 -0.65
C GLY A 275 0.77 -9.47 -1.90
N PRO A 276 2.08 -9.21 -1.87
CA PRO A 276 2.76 -8.52 -2.95
C PRO A 276 2.79 -9.33 -4.26
N VAL A 277 2.69 -8.59 -5.37
CA VAL A 277 2.73 -9.14 -6.72
C VAL A 277 3.53 -8.21 -7.63
N ALA A 278 4.29 -8.76 -8.57
CA ALA A 278 5.12 -7.98 -9.48
C ALA A 278 5.28 -8.65 -10.85
N TRP A 279 5.36 -7.82 -11.89
CA TRP A 279 5.74 -8.23 -13.24
C TRP A 279 7.25 -8.08 -13.47
N ALA A 280 7.83 -9.00 -14.24
CA ALA A 280 9.20 -8.83 -14.74
C ALA A 280 9.21 -7.93 -15.99
N ARG A 281 9.96 -6.81 -15.92
CA ARG A 281 10.07 -5.88 -17.05
C ARG A 281 10.83 -6.50 -18.22
N SER A 282 11.87 -7.29 -17.94
CA SER A 282 12.68 -8.00 -18.95
C SER A 282 11.91 -9.14 -19.65
N ASN A 283 10.86 -9.64 -19.03
CA ASN A 283 9.97 -10.66 -19.59
C ASN A 283 8.53 -10.44 -19.14
N PRO A 284 7.71 -9.73 -19.95
CA PRO A 284 6.33 -9.38 -19.57
C PRO A 284 5.36 -10.57 -19.47
N GLN A 285 5.79 -11.78 -19.83
CA GLN A 285 5.01 -13.01 -19.57
C GLN A 285 5.27 -13.55 -18.16
N LEU A 286 6.34 -13.08 -17.49
CA LEU A 286 6.76 -13.55 -16.18
C LEU A 286 6.23 -12.62 -15.11
N ALA A 287 5.57 -13.19 -14.10
CA ALA A 287 5.12 -12.51 -12.91
C ALA A 287 5.37 -13.37 -11.66
N TYR A 288 5.46 -12.71 -10.52
CA TYR A 288 5.67 -13.33 -9.22
C TYR A 288 4.66 -12.81 -8.21
N ALA A 289 4.29 -13.64 -7.23
CA ALA A 289 3.42 -13.27 -6.13
C ALA A 289 3.80 -14.00 -4.85
N VAL A 290 3.43 -13.43 -3.71
CA VAL A 290 3.63 -14.06 -2.40
C VAL A 290 2.27 -14.38 -1.79
N GLY A 291 2.02 -15.64 -1.47
CA GLY A 291 0.86 -16.07 -0.70
C GLY A 291 1.09 -15.90 0.80
N PHE A 292 0.04 -15.60 1.56
CA PHE A 292 0.11 -15.56 3.02
C PHE A 292 0.31 -16.95 3.65
N ASN A 293 0.09 -18.02 2.87
CA ASN A 293 0.51 -19.38 3.20
C ASN A 293 2.04 -19.59 3.09
N ARG A 294 2.83 -18.51 2.94
CA ARG A 294 4.29 -18.52 2.81
C ARG A 294 4.80 -19.25 1.57
N THR A 295 4.00 -19.29 0.52
CA THR A 295 4.39 -19.85 -0.78
C THR A 295 4.73 -18.73 -1.75
N PHE A 296 5.88 -18.85 -2.42
CA PHE A 296 6.27 -17.98 -3.51
C PHE A 296 5.74 -18.57 -4.82
N TYR A 297 4.98 -17.76 -5.55
CA TYR A 297 4.32 -18.20 -6.79
C TYR A 297 4.94 -17.51 -8.00
N ARG A 298 4.93 -18.23 -9.13
CA ARG A 298 5.41 -17.76 -10.42
C ARG A 298 4.41 -18.07 -11.53
N SER A 299 4.19 -17.10 -12.41
CA SER A 299 3.51 -17.27 -13.70
C SER A 299 4.51 -17.06 -14.81
N ALA A 300 4.42 -17.85 -15.90
CA ALA A 300 5.26 -17.72 -17.09
C ALA A 300 4.45 -17.44 -18.38
N ASP A 301 3.14 -17.24 -18.25
CA ASP A 301 2.18 -17.11 -19.36
C ASP A 301 1.39 -15.80 -19.33
N GLY A 302 1.95 -14.82 -18.68
CA GLY A 302 1.32 -13.50 -18.54
C GLY A 302 0.23 -13.46 -17.47
N GLY A 303 0.42 -14.15 -16.35
CA GLY A 303 -0.48 -14.12 -15.23
C GLY A 303 -1.72 -15.00 -15.38
N LYS A 304 -1.79 -15.88 -16.36
CA LYS A 304 -2.96 -16.72 -16.62
C LYS A 304 -3.00 -17.97 -15.74
N THR A 305 -1.82 -18.58 -15.53
CA THR A 305 -1.63 -19.73 -14.63
C THR A 305 -0.45 -19.50 -13.69
N TRP A 306 -0.50 -20.12 -12.53
CA TRP A 306 0.46 -19.91 -11.46
C TRP A 306 0.89 -21.24 -10.86
N GLY A 307 2.17 -21.38 -10.55
CA GLY A 307 2.75 -22.51 -9.84
C GLY A 307 3.63 -22.05 -8.69
N ALA A 308 3.74 -22.88 -7.66
CA ALA A 308 4.70 -22.65 -6.58
C ALA A 308 6.14 -22.75 -7.12
N VAL A 309 7.02 -21.89 -6.59
CA VAL A 309 8.46 -21.98 -6.81
C VAL A 309 9.03 -22.91 -5.74
N GLY A 310 9.58 -24.04 -6.17
CA GLY A 310 10.26 -25.01 -5.31
C GLY A 310 11.76 -24.75 -5.22
#